data_6703e591e2883329d5ea91e283d4bce9
#
_entry.id   6703e591e2883329d5ea91e283d4bce9
#
_cell.length_a   1.000
_cell.length_b   1.000
_cell.length_c   1.000
_cell.angle_alpha   90.00
_cell.angle_beta   90.00
_cell.angle_gamma   90.00
#
_symmetry.space_group_name_H-M   'P 1'
#
loop_
_entity.id
_entity.type
_entity.pdbx_description
1 polymer ?
#
loop_
_entity_poly.entity_id
_entity_poly.type
_entity_poly.pdbx_seq_one_letter_code
_entity_poly.pdbx_strand_id
1 'polypeptide(L)'
;MGNLEPTTDEQATTAPAGRNTVLHETGRVIESLPAYGKHHILRIHAPKSAAVITPGQFLHIYCNGPIEQISDRVLDPVPGPSGLKRLKRKPLLRRPISVFRRDSAQGEISILFRQVGLGTEVLSAYGAGDNVDILGPLGHGFDLDGDAPALLIAGGIGIAPLTALAAELLGRGRSVTVLAGMRDALSFPLLLDNSSTILGCKAGIALMCEMGAVSAVASEAGEPGTHPGLVTGLLEMFLEQDEAEDYEAFICGPGIMMARISDMLIEAGVPGQALLEERMGCGIGACMACVCRTRTREEETKYSRVCVDGPVFDIKEVVW
;
A
#
# COMPACT_ATOMS: atom_id res chain seq x y z
N MET A 1 -54.91 -40.37 -5.89
CA MET A 1 -53.97 -40.44 -4.76
C MET A 1 -52.62 -40.72 -5.36
N GLY A 2 -51.86 -39.72 -5.64
CA GLY A 2 -50.48 -39.80 -6.18
C GLY A 2 -49.59 -39.04 -5.24
N ASN A 3 -48.67 -39.76 -4.58
CA ASN A 3 -47.69 -39.22 -3.70
C ASN A 3 -46.62 -38.47 -4.52
N LEU A 4 -46.44 -37.21 -4.23
CA LEU A 4 -45.30 -36.40 -4.67
C LEU A 4 -44.23 -36.50 -3.56
N GLU A 5 -43.12 -37.21 -3.87
CA GLU A 5 -41.90 -37.16 -3.06
C GLU A 5 -41.19 -35.83 -3.31
N PRO A 6 -40.61 -35.18 -2.28
CA PRO A 6 -39.80 -33.99 -2.44
C PRO A 6 -38.39 -34.38 -2.90
N THR A 7 -38.00 -33.91 -4.07
CA THR A 7 -36.59 -33.94 -4.54
C THR A 7 -35.78 -32.89 -3.77
N THR A 8 -34.94 -33.36 -2.88
CA THR A 8 -33.90 -32.54 -2.24
C THR A 8 -32.71 -32.41 -3.17
N ASP A 9 -32.69 -31.35 -3.96
CA ASP A 9 -31.43 -30.85 -4.61
C ASP A 9 -30.78 -29.86 -3.64
N GLU A 10 -29.98 -30.39 -2.71
CA GLU A 10 -28.99 -29.61 -1.98
C GLU A 10 -27.81 -29.35 -2.91
N GLN A 11 -27.90 -28.34 -3.73
CA GLN A 11 -26.69 -27.75 -4.34
C GLN A 11 -25.94 -27.04 -3.23
N ALA A 12 -24.86 -27.68 -2.77
CA ALA A 12 -23.87 -27.08 -1.90
C ALA A 12 -23.23 -25.87 -2.64
N THR A 13 -23.79 -24.68 -2.41
CA THR A 13 -23.12 -23.44 -2.74
C THR A 13 -21.90 -23.34 -1.84
N THR A 14 -20.73 -23.60 -2.41
CA THR A 14 -19.44 -23.28 -1.79
C THR A 14 -19.48 -21.79 -1.43
N ALA A 15 -19.49 -21.49 -0.13
CA ALA A 15 -19.39 -20.14 0.37
C ALA A 15 -18.11 -19.49 -0.18
N PRO A 16 -18.16 -18.24 -0.67
CA PRO A 16 -16.95 -17.54 -1.09
C PRO A 16 -16.02 -17.40 0.11
N ALA A 17 -14.72 -17.60 -0.14
CA ALA A 17 -13.62 -17.47 0.81
C ALA A 17 -13.84 -16.28 1.74
N GLY A 18 -13.58 -16.46 3.04
CA GLY A 18 -14.00 -15.67 4.18
C GLY A 18 -14.10 -14.17 3.94
N ARG A 19 -15.28 -13.61 4.20
CA ARG A 19 -15.46 -12.16 4.26
C ARG A 19 -14.57 -11.61 5.36
N ASN A 20 -13.57 -10.82 5.00
CA ASN A 20 -12.77 -10.06 5.96
C ASN A 20 -13.71 -9.26 6.87
N THR A 21 -13.62 -9.49 8.17
CA THR A 21 -14.43 -8.74 9.13
C THR A 21 -13.92 -7.31 9.17
N VAL A 22 -14.69 -6.39 8.60
CA VAL A 22 -14.42 -4.95 8.68
C VAL A 22 -14.69 -4.49 10.11
N LEU A 23 -13.68 -3.95 10.77
CA LEU A 23 -13.76 -3.43 12.13
C LEU A 23 -13.88 -1.91 12.10
N HIS A 24 -14.59 -1.36 13.07
CA HIS A 24 -14.54 0.05 13.43
C HIS A 24 -13.84 0.16 14.78
N GLU A 25 -12.71 0.84 14.82
CA GLU A 25 -11.87 0.95 16.00
C GLU A 25 -11.40 2.38 16.22
N THR A 26 -11.40 2.83 17.46
CA THR A 26 -10.71 4.05 17.86
C THR A 26 -9.33 3.66 18.35
N GLY A 27 -8.32 3.89 17.52
CA GLY A 27 -6.91 3.73 17.90
C GLY A 27 -6.39 4.95 18.66
N ARG A 28 -5.27 4.79 19.35
CA ARG A 28 -4.57 5.88 20.05
C ARG A 28 -3.19 6.08 19.45
N VAL A 29 -2.86 7.30 19.05
CA VAL A 29 -1.52 7.64 18.59
C VAL A 29 -0.52 7.46 19.71
N ILE A 30 0.50 6.65 19.45
CA ILE A 30 1.64 6.45 20.36
C ILE A 30 2.73 7.45 20.02
N GLU A 31 2.97 7.62 18.72
CA GLU A 31 4.06 8.43 18.21
C GLU A 31 3.72 9.02 16.83
N SER A 32 4.20 10.22 16.59
CA SER A 32 4.02 10.96 15.35
C SER A 32 5.36 11.54 14.93
N LEU A 33 5.90 11.07 13.82
CA LEU A 33 7.25 11.40 13.38
C LEU A 33 7.24 11.95 11.95
N PRO A 34 7.86 13.11 11.69
CA PRO A 34 8.17 13.52 10.34
C PRO A 34 9.18 12.55 9.72
N ALA A 35 8.97 12.17 8.47
CA ALA A 35 9.93 11.45 7.65
C ALA A 35 10.47 12.38 6.55
N TYR A 36 11.37 11.88 5.71
CA TYR A 36 12.01 12.72 4.67
C TYR A 36 10.98 13.39 3.75
N GLY A 37 11.27 14.62 3.36
CA GLY A 37 10.41 15.42 2.50
C GLY A 37 9.06 15.76 3.16
N LYS A 38 7.97 15.40 2.51
CA LYS A 38 6.59 15.62 3.02
C LYS A 38 5.97 14.33 3.55
N HIS A 39 6.79 13.36 3.95
CA HIS A 39 6.28 12.10 4.51
C HIS A 39 6.16 12.18 6.02
N HIS A 40 5.29 11.33 6.57
CA HIS A 40 4.99 11.28 7.99
C HIS A 40 4.66 9.86 8.41
N ILE A 41 5.11 9.48 9.59
CA ILE A 41 4.82 8.19 10.20
C ILE A 41 3.95 8.42 11.44
N LEU A 42 2.83 7.71 11.52
CA LEU A 42 2.05 7.59 12.76
C LEU A 42 2.12 6.15 13.24
N ARG A 43 2.51 5.97 14.50
CA ARG A 43 2.39 4.71 15.22
C ARG A 43 1.15 4.78 16.11
N ILE A 44 0.28 3.78 15.96
CA ILE A 44 -1.08 3.79 16.53
C ILE A 44 -1.29 2.49 17.28
N HIS A 45 -1.67 2.57 18.55
CA HIS A 45 -2.19 1.41 19.28
C HIS A 45 -3.64 1.17 18.83
N ALA A 46 -3.84 0.09 18.10
CA ALA A 46 -5.11 -0.35 17.52
C ALA A 46 -5.16 -1.89 17.53
N PRO A 47 -5.32 -2.51 18.72
CA PRO A 47 -5.08 -3.95 18.91
C PRO A 47 -6.02 -4.84 18.10
N LYS A 48 -7.28 -4.44 17.88
CA LYS A 48 -8.21 -5.23 17.07
C LYS A 48 -7.77 -5.27 15.61
N SER A 49 -7.42 -4.11 15.05
CA SER A 49 -6.93 -4.02 13.67
C SER A 49 -5.56 -4.69 13.53
N ALA A 50 -4.64 -4.49 14.49
CA ALA A 50 -3.32 -5.10 14.48
C ALA A 50 -3.36 -6.64 14.52
N ALA A 51 -4.36 -7.22 15.17
CA ALA A 51 -4.50 -8.68 15.27
C ALA A 51 -4.85 -9.34 13.93
N VAL A 52 -5.57 -8.65 13.03
CA VAL A 52 -6.20 -9.26 11.85
C VAL A 52 -5.71 -8.73 10.51
N ILE A 53 -5.09 -7.54 10.47
CA ILE A 53 -4.64 -6.94 9.21
C ILE A 53 -3.48 -7.72 8.61
N THR A 54 -3.52 -7.92 7.30
CA THR A 54 -2.47 -8.61 6.53
C THR A 54 -1.81 -7.65 5.54
N PRO A 55 -0.55 -7.92 5.10
CA PRO A 55 0.12 -7.10 4.08
C PRO A 55 -0.71 -6.95 2.81
N GLY A 56 -0.75 -5.73 2.28
CA GLY A 56 -1.59 -5.38 1.12
C GLY A 56 -2.95 -4.81 1.48
N GLN A 57 -3.51 -5.12 2.65
CA GLN A 57 -4.72 -4.47 3.14
C GLN A 57 -4.44 -3.02 3.59
N PHE A 58 -5.50 -2.22 3.68
CA PHE A 58 -5.41 -0.83 4.08
C PHE A 58 -6.43 -0.47 5.18
N LEU A 59 -6.20 0.68 5.79
CA LEU A 59 -7.10 1.31 6.75
C LEU A 59 -7.75 2.54 6.12
N HIS A 60 -9.02 2.77 6.40
CA HIS A 60 -9.75 3.96 5.99
C HIS A 60 -9.89 4.89 7.20
N ILE A 61 -9.02 5.90 7.28
CA ILE A 61 -8.82 6.75 8.46
C ILE A 61 -9.65 8.02 8.33
N TYR A 62 -10.42 8.35 9.36
CA TYR A 62 -11.16 9.61 9.42
C TYR A 62 -10.26 10.73 9.94
N CYS A 63 -10.05 11.73 9.10
CA CYS A 63 -9.13 12.83 9.37
C CYS A 63 -9.87 13.96 10.10
N ASN A 64 -10.19 13.77 11.38
CA ASN A 64 -10.93 14.72 12.24
C ASN A 64 -10.10 15.27 13.41
N GLY A 65 -8.78 15.11 13.36
CA GLY A 65 -7.84 15.46 14.42
C GLY A 65 -7.84 16.93 14.85
N PRO A 66 -6.83 17.35 15.61
CA PRO A 66 -6.77 18.67 16.25
C PRO A 66 -6.59 19.79 15.20
N ILE A 67 -7.68 20.08 14.50
CA ILE A 67 -7.72 21.10 13.41
C ILE A 67 -7.28 22.48 13.91
N GLU A 68 -7.35 22.73 15.22
CA GLU A 68 -6.91 23.97 15.86
C GLU A 68 -5.39 24.17 15.80
N GLN A 69 -4.62 23.08 15.68
CA GLN A 69 -3.16 23.09 15.56
C GLN A 69 -2.67 23.19 14.11
N ILE A 70 -3.57 23.05 13.15
CA ILE A 70 -3.23 23.16 11.74
C ILE A 70 -3.15 24.64 11.40
N SER A 71 -1.97 25.07 10.94
CA SER A 71 -1.66 26.45 10.61
C SER A 71 -2.72 27.13 9.73
N ASP A 72 -2.79 28.47 9.77
CA ASP A 72 -3.71 29.33 9.00
C ASP A 72 -3.80 29.01 7.50
N ARG A 73 -2.87 28.21 6.96
CA ARG A 73 -2.86 27.73 5.57
C ARG A 73 -4.04 26.78 5.23
N VAL A 74 -4.60 26.09 6.21
CA VAL A 74 -5.82 25.26 6.04
C VAL A 74 -7.07 26.15 5.94
N LEU A 75 -6.91 27.41 6.22
CA LEU A 75 -7.95 28.44 6.28
C LEU A 75 -7.84 29.42 5.12
N ASP A 76 -7.39 29.00 3.93
CA ASP A 76 -7.40 29.89 2.76
C ASP A 76 -8.77 30.55 2.59
N PRO A 77 -8.83 31.89 2.59
CA PRO A 77 -10.06 32.58 2.35
C PRO A 77 -10.48 32.37 0.92
N VAL A 78 -11.50 31.58 0.67
CA VAL A 78 -12.25 31.77 -0.56
C VAL A 78 -12.91 33.15 -0.43
N PRO A 79 -12.62 34.14 -1.30
CA PRO A 79 -13.33 35.40 -1.30
C PRO A 79 -14.81 35.10 -1.61
N GLY A 80 -15.64 35.07 -0.60
CA GLY A 80 -17.08 35.02 -0.75
C GLY A 80 -17.67 36.45 -0.76
N PRO A 81 -18.91 36.61 -1.22
CA PRO A 81 -19.62 37.87 -1.07
C PRO A 81 -19.60 38.31 0.39
N SER A 82 -19.36 39.56 0.62
CA SER A 82 -19.21 40.23 1.92
C SER A 82 -20.22 39.72 2.96
N GLY A 83 -19.74 39.05 4.03
CA GLY A 83 -20.55 38.72 5.20
C GLY A 83 -20.60 37.27 5.62
N LEU A 84 -20.13 36.31 4.83
CA LEU A 84 -20.07 34.89 5.24
C LEU A 84 -18.82 34.62 6.08
N LYS A 85 -18.98 34.29 7.36
CA LYS A 85 -17.93 33.77 8.22
C LYS A 85 -17.36 32.49 7.59
N ARG A 86 -16.04 32.43 7.43
CA ARG A 86 -15.31 31.25 6.94
C ARG A 86 -15.77 29.99 7.67
N LEU A 87 -16.32 29.04 6.96
CA LEU A 87 -16.47 27.70 7.45
C LEU A 87 -15.07 27.05 7.44
N LYS A 88 -14.57 26.66 8.61
CA LYS A 88 -13.37 25.82 8.72
C LYS A 88 -13.64 24.54 7.90
N ARG A 89 -12.90 24.32 6.81
CA ARG A 89 -13.07 23.12 5.98
C ARG A 89 -12.52 21.93 6.76
N LYS A 90 -13.39 20.99 7.10
CA LYS A 90 -12.99 19.68 7.63
C LYS A 90 -12.95 18.69 6.48
N PRO A 91 -11.98 17.73 6.47
CA PRO A 91 -12.05 16.61 5.54
C PRO A 91 -13.34 15.83 5.76
N LEU A 92 -14.17 15.68 4.72
CA LEU A 92 -15.44 14.95 4.81
C LEU A 92 -15.24 13.44 4.67
N LEU A 93 -14.30 13.04 3.82
CA LEU A 93 -14.07 11.63 3.52
C LEU A 93 -12.89 11.11 4.32
N ARG A 94 -12.96 9.83 4.66
CA ARG A 94 -11.83 9.06 5.18
C ARG A 94 -10.70 9.00 4.13
N ARG A 95 -9.50 8.67 4.54
CA ARG A 95 -8.35 8.44 3.66
C ARG A 95 -7.93 6.99 3.72
N PRO A 96 -7.84 6.31 2.56
CA PRO A 96 -7.24 4.99 2.49
C PRO A 96 -5.73 5.13 2.69
N ILE A 97 -5.19 4.42 3.66
CA ILE A 97 -3.76 4.41 3.97
C ILE A 97 -3.34 2.96 4.19
N SER A 98 -2.36 2.52 3.42
CA SER A 98 -1.76 1.20 3.58
C SER A 98 -0.96 1.10 4.87
N VAL A 99 -0.87 -0.10 5.43
CA VAL A 99 -0.05 -0.35 6.62
C VAL A 99 1.41 -0.41 6.23
N PHE A 100 2.24 0.28 6.99
CA PHE A 100 3.69 0.30 6.85
C PHE A 100 4.37 -0.76 7.72
N ARG A 101 3.92 -0.90 8.97
CA ARG A 101 4.40 -1.93 9.92
C ARG A 101 3.26 -2.37 10.82
N ARG A 102 3.37 -3.61 11.28
CA ARG A 102 2.44 -4.22 12.24
C ARG A 102 3.23 -4.90 13.35
N ASP A 103 2.81 -4.67 14.58
CA ASP A 103 3.21 -5.46 15.73
C ASP A 103 1.94 -5.97 16.42
N SER A 104 1.57 -7.21 16.12
CA SER A 104 0.37 -7.83 16.69
C SER A 104 0.52 -8.14 18.17
N ALA A 105 1.73 -8.36 18.67
CA ALA A 105 2.00 -8.65 20.09
C ALA A 105 1.80 -7.39 20.96
N GLN A 106 2.19 -6.22 20.45
CA GLN A 106 1.97 -4.94 21.11
C GLN A 106 0.62 -4.29 20.75
N GLY A 107 -0.11 -4.85 19.79
CA GLY A 107 -1.35 -4.27 19.28
C GLY A 107 -1.12 -2.95 18.54
N GLU A 108 -0.01 -2.83 17.83
CA GLU A 108 0.42 -1.60 17.19
C GLU A 108 0.41 -1.71 15.65
N ILE A 109 0.04 -0.60 15.01
CA ILE A 109 0.11 -0.41 13.57
C ILE A 109 0.86 0.90 13.31
N SER A 110 1.78 0.88 12.36
CA SER A 110 2.38 2.10 11.82
C SER A 110 1.87 2.34 10.40
N ILE A 111 1.54 3.59 10.11
CA ILE A 111 1.22 4.05 8.76
C ILE A 111 2.27 5.07 8.32
N LEU A 112 2.67 4.97 7.05
CA LEU A 112 3.56 5.94 6.41
C LEU A 112 2.79 6.58 5.26
N PHE A 113 2.69 7.90 5.27
CA PHE A 113 1.93 8.65 4.28
C PHE A 113 2.64 9.92 3.85
N ARG A 114 2.26 10.43 2.68
CA ARG A 114 2.73 11.71 2.15
C ARG A 114 1.68 12.79 2.36
N GLN A 115 2.10 13.96 2.81
CA GLN A 115 1.23 15.14 2.88
C GLN A 115 0.97 15.68 1.46
N VAL A 116 -0.23 15.44 0.97
CA VAL A 116 -0.64 15.86 -0.39
C VAL A 116 -1.89 16.76 -0.40
N GLY A 117 -2.52 16.94 0.75
CA GLY A 117 -3.71 17.77 0.89
C GLY A 117 -4.31 17.73 2.27
N LEU A 118 -5.43 18.40 2.47
CA LEU A 118 -6.04 18.67 3.77
C LEU A 118 -6.16 17.43 4.68
N GLY A 119 -6.59 16.28 4.15
CA GLY A 119 -6.72 15.05 4.97
C GLY A 119 -5.40 14.58 5.55
N THR A 120 -4.34 14.54 4.74
CA THR A 120 -3.01 14.13 5.17
C THR A 120 -2.28 15.21 6.00
N GLU A 121 -2.63 16.49 5.81
CA GLU A 121 -2.18 17.57 6.71
C GLU A 121 -2.79 17.41 8.09
N VAL A 122 -4.10 17.10 8.18
CA VAL A 122 -4.75 16.78 9.46
C VAL A 122 -4.09 15.58 10.11
N LEU A 123 -3.82 14.51 9.36
CA LEU A 123 -3.15 13.32 9.90
C LEU A 123 -1.76 13.63 10.45
N SER A 124 -0.98 14.50 9.81
CA SER A 124 0.35 14.87 10.29
C SER A 124 0.36 15.75 11.53
N ALA A 125 -0.79 16.32 11.90
CA ALA A 125 -0.94 17.14 13.11
C ALA A 125 -1.33 16.31 14.35
N TYR A 126 -1.59 15.01 14.19
CA TYR A 126 -1.83 14.16 15.37
C TYR A 126 -0.57 14.01 16.21
N GLY A 127 -0.72 14.08 17.51
CA GLY A 127 0.33 13.85 18.51
C GLY A 127 0.07 12.63 19.38
N ALA A 128 1.06 12.24 20.17
CA ALA A 128 0.91 11.15 21.13
C ALA A 128 -0.27 11.40 22.08
N GLY A 129 -1.13 10.40 22.23
CA GLY A 129 -2.35 10.47 23.04
C GLY A 129 -3.62 10.83 22.27
N ASP A 130 -3.53 11.31 21.03
CA ASP A 130 -4.70 11.61 20.20
C ASP A 130 -5.44 10.34 19.77
N ASN A 131 -6.74 10.45 19.59
CA ASN A 131 -7.58 9.37 19.09
C ASN A 131 -7.71 9.40 17.57
N VAL A 132 -7.56 8.25 16.93
CA VAL A 132 -7.70 8.04 15.48
C VAL A 132 -8.86 7.11 15.21
N ASP A 133 -9.81 7.55 14.41
CA ASP A 133 -10.97 6.75 14.00
C ASP A 133 -10.62 5.94 12.75
N ILE A 134 -10.61 4.60 12.89
CA ILE A 134 -10.14 3.62 11.92
C ILE A 134 -11.30 2.72 11.49
N LEU A 135 -11.48 2.57 10.19
CA LEU A 135 -12.33 1.56 9.59
C LEU A 135 -11.43 0.60 8.79
N GLY A 136 -11.44 -0.67 9.11
CA GLY A 136 -10.60 -1.68 8.44
C GLY A 136 -10.34 -2.91 9.33
N PRO A 137 -9.52 -3.87 8.87
CA PRO A 137 -8.84 -3.86 7.56
C PRO A 137 -9.82 -3.93 6.38
N LEU A 138 -9.42 -3.33 5.26
CA LEU A 138 -10.20 -3.29 4.03
C LEU A 138 -9.41 -3.90 2.87
N GLY A 139 -10.13 -4.45 1.91
CA GLY A 139 -9.58 -5.09 0.73
C GLY A 139 -8.94 -6.45 1.01
N HIS A 140 -8.36 -7.03 -0.04
CA HIS A 140 -7.62 -8.28 0.00
C HIS A 140 -6.12 -8.00 0.09
N GLY A 141 -5.41 -8.74 0.93
CA GLY A 141 -3.96 -8.70 1.02
C GLY A 141 -3.28 -9.43 -0.13
N PHE A 142 -1.95 -9.42 -0.12
CA PHE A 142 -1.16 -10.25 -1.02
C PHE A 142 -1.41 -11.73 -0.74
N ASP A 143 -1.47 -12.50 -1.83
CA ASP A 143 -1.34 -13.94 -1.74
C ASP A 143 0.12 -14.28 -1.43
N LEU A 144 0.34 -15.01 -0.35
CA LEU A 144 1.66 -15.36 0.15
C LEU A 144 1.89 -16.87 0.17
N ASP A 145 1.06 -17.59 -0.57
CA ASP A 145 1.23 -19.04 -0.73
C ASP A 145 2.45 -19.32 -1.62
N GLY A 146 3.35 -20.18 -1.17
CA GLY A 146 4.58 -20.55 -1.85
C GLY A 146 5.85 -20.11 -1.15
N ASP A 147 6.98 -20.63 -1.63
CA ASP A 147 8.32 -20.49 -1.02
C ASP A 147 9.31 -19.74 -1.93
N ALA A 148 8.87 -19.33 -3.13
CA ALA A 148 9.71 -18.61 -4.09
C ALA A 148 10.36 -17.38 -3.47
N PRO A 149 11.61 -17.06 -3.83
CA PRO A 149 12.23 -15.79 -3.46
C PRO A 149 11.33 -14.61 -3.87
N ALA A 150 11.25 -13.59 -3.05
CA ALA A 150 10.37 -12.45 -3.31
C ALA A 150 11.12 -11.26 -3.89
N LEU A 151 10.61 -10.73 -5.00
CA LEU A 151 11.09 -9.50 -5.63
C LEU A 151 10.07 -8.37 -5.39
N LEU A 152 10.39 -7.43 -4.51
CA LEU A 152 9.55 -6.28 -4.21
C LEU A 152 9.99 -5.07 -5.01
N ILE A 153 9.09 -4.48 -5.81
CA ILE A 153 9.42 -3.34 -6.67
C ILE A 153 8.56 -2.14 -6.31
N ALA A 154 9.22 -1.13 -5.76
CA ALA A 154 8.59 0.05 -5.18
C ALA A 154 8.82 1.32 -6.00
N GLY A 155 7.81 2.17 -6.14
CA GLY A 155 7.95 3.56 -6.60
C GLY A 155 7.58 4.57 -5.53
N GLY A 156 8.53 5.37 -5.06
CA GLY A 156 8.28 6.40 -4.06
C GLY A 156 7.60 5.87 -2.80
N ILE A 157 6.40 6.39 -2.49
CA ILE A 157 5.64 5.98 -1.28
C ILE A 157 5.12 4.54 -1.34
N GLY A 158 5.09 3.91 -2.53
CA GLY A 158 4.74 2.49 -2.68
C GLY A 158 5.63 1.53 -1.88
N ILE A 159 6.78 2.02 -1.39
CA ILE A 159 7.62 1.26 -0.45
C ILE A 159 6.91 0.99 0.89
N ALA A 160 5.93 1.81 1.28
CA ALA A 160 5.25 1.67 2.57
C ALA A 160 4.53 0.31 2.73
N PRO A 161 3.57 -0.08 1.88
CA PRO A 161 2.93 -1.40 1.98
C PRO A 161 3.91 -2.55 1.73
N LEU A 162 4.92 -2.37 0.89
CA LEU A 162 5.93 -3.39 0.61
C LEU A 162 6.89 -3.60 1.80
N THR A 163 7.03 -2.63 2.70
CA THR A 163 7.77 -2.83 3.96
C THR A 163 7.04 -3.79 4.90
N ALA A 164 5.71 -3.67 5.03
CA ALA A 164 4.93 -4.63 5.80
C ALA A 164 4.99 -6.05 5.19
N LEU A 165 4.96 -6.12 3.85
CA LEU A 165 5.11 -7.37 3.12
C LEU A 165 6.49 -7.99 3.32
N ALA A 166 7.57 -7.22 3.22
CA ALA A 166 8.94 -7.69 3.45
C ALA A 166 9.09 -8.34 4.85
N ALA A 167 8.56 -7.68 5.89
CA ALA A 167 8.59 -8.21 7.25
C ALA A 167 7.86 -9.55 7.37
N GLU A 168 6.71 -9.70 6.73
CA GLU A 168 5.93 -10.94 6.75
C GLU A 168 6.65 -12.07 6.00
N LEU A 169 7.18 -11.79 4.80
CA LEU A 169 7.88 -12.78 3.96
C LEU A 169 9.17 -13.27 4.62
N LEU A 170 9.97 -12.36 5.18
CA LEU A 170 11.17 -12.69 5.95
C LEU A 170 10.83 -13.53 7.19
N GLY A 171 9.73 -13.18 7.89
CA GLY A 171 9.22 -13.94 9.02
C GLY A 171 8.79 -15.38 8.66
N ARG A 172 8.42 -15.61 7.39
CA ARG A 172 8.14 -16.95 6.82
C ARG A 172 9.37 -17.66 6.29
N GLY A 173 10.54 -17.05 6.38
CA GLY A 173 11.81 -17.61 5.91
C GLY A 173 12.06 -17.44 4.41
N ARG A 174 11.24 -16.65 3.68
CA ARG A 174 11.49 -16.33 2.27
C ARG A 174 12.60 -15.27 2.16
N SER A 175 13.49 -15.43 1.18
CA SER A 175 14.43 -14.36 0.84
C SER A 175 13.70 -13.20 0.15
N VAL A 176 14.13 -11.97 0.45
CA VAL A 176 13.49 -10.76 -0.07
C VAL A 176 14.53 -9.85 -0.73
N THR A 177 14.29 -9.52 -2.00
CA THR A 177 15.03 -8.53 -2.77
C THR A 177 14.13 -7.33 -3.05
N VAL A 178 14.62 -6.11 -2.79
CA VAL A 178 13.84 -4.88 -2.97
C VAL A 178 14.50 -3.98 -4.02
N LEU A 179 13.80 -3.65 -5.08
CA LEU A 179 14.17 -2.64 -6.05
C LEU A 179 13.28 -1.41 -5.83
N ALA A 180 13.86 -0.26 -5.52
CA ALA A 180 13.10 0.95 -5.27
C ALA A 180 13.49 2.07 -6.23
N GLY A 181 12.48 2.77 -6.75
CA GLY A 181 12.65 3.96 -7.57
C GLY A 181 12.29 5.22 -6.80
N MET A 182 13.12 6.25 -6.93
CA MET A 182 12.84 7.58 -6.38
C MET A 182 13.21 8.66 -7.40
N ARG A 183 12.58 9.83 -7.27
CA ARG A 183 12.98 11.00 -8.04
C ARG A 183 14.31 11.59 -7.49
N ASP A 184 14.36 11.80 -6.20
CA ASP A 184 15.48 12.34 -5.44
C ASP A 184 15.41 11.85 -3.98
N ALA A 185 16.52 11.94 -3.24
CA ALA A 185 16.59 11.48 -1.84
C ALA A 185 15.60 12.20 -0.91
N LEU A 186 15.28 13.48 -1.17
CA LEU A 186 14.31 14.23 -0.36
C LEU A 186 12.86 13.80 -0.60
N SER A 187 12.58 13.16 -1.73
CA SER A 187 11.25 12.66 -2.08
C SER A 187 11.01 11.20 -1.65
N PHE A 188 12.05 10.51 -1.14
CA PHE A 188 11.94 9.14 -0.66
C PHE A 188 11.73 9.08 0.85
N PRO A 189 10.80 8.26 1.35
CA PRO A 189 10.41 8.31 2.76
C PRO A 189 11.36 7.62 3.72
N LEU A 190 12.26 6.76 3.24
CA LEU A 190 13.15 5.93 4.06
C LEU A 190 14.60 6.37 3.90
N LEU A 191 15.40 6.11 4.95
CA LEU A 191 16.82 6.38 4.95
C LEU A 191 17.55 5.43 3.99
N LEU A 192 18.43 6.00 3.17
CA LEU A 192 19.39 5.26 2.36
C LEU A 192 20.71 5.13 3.11
N ASP A 193 21.38 4.00 2.91
CA ASP A 193 22.72 3.73 3.41
C ASP A 193 23.58 3.06 2.33
N ASN A 194 24.79 2.65 2.68
CA ASN A 194 25.70 1.95 1.78
C ASN A 194 25.63 0.43 1.93
N SER A 195 24.45 -0.11 2.21
CA SER A 195 24.26 -1.55 2.48
C SER A 195 24.00 -2.39 1.23
N SER A 196 23.76 -1.76 0.07
CA SER A 196 23.50 -2.53 -1.16
C SER A 196 24.76 -3.22 -1.68
N THR A 197 24.59 -4.47 -2.07
CA THR A 197 25.64 -5.30 -2.71
C THR A 197 25.18 -5.91 -4.02
N ILE A 198 23.97 -5.54 -4.51
CA ILE A 198 23.35 -6.12 -5.70
C ILE A 198 23.33 -5.12 -6.87
N LEU A 199 23.33 -5.63 -8.09
CA LEU A 199 23.16 -4.86 -9.33
C LEU A 199 24.15 -3.70 -9.49
N GLY A 200 25.35 -3.81 -8.91
CA GLY A 200 26.35 -2.75 -8.96
C GLY A 200 26.04 -1.50 -8.14
N CYS A 201 24.92 -1.46 -7.43
CA CYS A 201 24.55 -0.38 -6.53
C CYS A 201 25.31 -0.46 -5.21
N LYS A 202 25.53 0.72 -4.59
CA LYS A 202 26.02 0.82 -3.21
C LYS A 202 24.92 1.30 -2.27
N ALA A 203 23.99 2.13 -2.77
CA ALA A 203 22.88 2.62 -1.99
C ALA A 203 21.79 1.55 -1.83
N GLY A 204 21.49 1.20 -0.59
CA GLY A 204 20.40 0.37 -0.15
C GLY A 204 19.44 1.13 0.76
N ILE A 205 18.40 0.45 1.20
CA ILE A 205 17.41 0.98 2.14
C ILE A 205 17.75 0.43 3.52
N ALA A 206 18.22 1.28 4.44
CA ALA A 206 18.69 0.90 5.77
C ALA A 206 17.69 -0.03 6.50
N LEU A 207 16.41 0.34 6.52
CA LEU A 207 15.36 -0.45 7.15
C LEU A 207 15.22 -1.87 6.55
N MET A 208 15.37 -2.03 5.23
CA MET A 208 15.30 -3.33 4.57
C MET A 208 16.49 -4.20 4.96
N CYS A 209 17.69 -3.62 5.00
CA CYS A 209 18.88 -4.30 5.46
C CYS A 209 18.77 -4.75 6.92
N GLU A 210 18.29 -3.88 7.81
CA GLU A 210 18.03 -4.21 9.23
C GLU A 210 17.07 -5.39 9.39
N MET A 211 16.10 -5.54 8.49
CA MET A 211 15.15 -6.65 8.49
C MET A 211 15.73 -7.93 7.87
N GLY A 212 16.87 -7.87 7.20
CA GLY A 212 17.49 -9.00 6.53
C GLY A 212 17.16 -9.13 5.02
N ALA A 213 16.55 -8.12 4.42
CA ALA A 213 16.35 -8.04 2.97
C ALA A 213 17.55 -7.36 2.28
N VAL A 214 17.82 -7.72 1.03
CA VAL A 214 18.74 -6.96 0.18
C VAL A 214 17.98 -5.92 -0.63
N SER A 215 18.61 -4.77 -0.91
CA SER A 215 17.92 -3.71 -1.66
C SER A 215 18.85 -2.94 -2.57
N ALA A 216 18.32 -2.45 -3.70
CA ALA A 216 18.97 -1.51 -4.59
C ALA A 216 18.01 -0.36 -4.92
N VAL A 217 18.57 0.83 -5.14
CA VAL A 217 17.76 2.03 -5.37
C VAL A 217 18.15 2.69 -6.69
N ALA A 218 17.14 3.05 -7.49
CA ALA A 218 17.29 3.90 -8.67
C ALA A 218 16.86 5.34 -8.34
N SER A 219 17.62 6.32 -8.85
CA SER A 219 17.34 7.74 -8.66
C SER A 219 17.36 8.50 -9.97
N GLU A 220 16.28 9.22 -10.28
CA GLU A 220 16.22 10.10 -11.44
C GLU A 220 17.21 11.29 -11.30
N ALA A 221 17.47 11.74 -10.07
CA ALA A 221 18.46 12.78 -9.78
C ALA A 221 19.91 12.28 -9.79
N GLY A 222 20.14 10.95 -9.86
CA GLY A 222 21.48 10.36 -9.89
C GLY A 222 22.20 10.45 -8.55
N GLU A 223 21.53 10.20 -7.45
CA GLU A 223 22.12 10.20 -6.10
C GLU A 223 23.30 9.21 -6.01
N PRO A 224 24.36 9.55 -5.24
CA PRO A 224 25.53 8.70 -5.15
C PRO A 224 25.22 7.27 -4.69
N GLY A 225 25.77 6.29 -5.42
CA GLY A 225 25.59 4.86 -5.12
C GLY A 225 24.29 4.25 -5.60
N THR A 226 23.37 5.04 -6.16
CA THR A 226 22.14 4.55 -6.78
C THR A 226 22.34 4.21 -8.26
N HIS A 227 21.43 3.43 -8.83
CA HIS A 227 21.30 3.30 -10.28
C HIS A 227 20.76 4.63 -10.85
N PRO A 228 21.38 5.23 -11.88
CA PRO A 228 20.85 6.45 -12.48
C PRO A 228 19.61 6.16 -13.31
N GLY A 229 18.53 6.90 -13.07
CA GLY A 229 17.26 6.79 -13.82
C GLY A 229 16.14 6.08 -13.07
N LEU A 230 15.35 5.30 -13.78
CA LEU A 230 14.12 4.68 -13.28
C LEU A 230 14.38 3.27 -12.72
N VAL A 231 13.48 2.80 -11.86
CA VAL A 231 13.54 1.45 -11.29
C VAL A 231 13.40 0.34 -12.36
N THR A 232 12.83 0.65 -13.51
CA THR A 232 12.78 -0.26 -14.66
C THR A 232 14.18 -0.66 -15.14
N GLY A 233 15.16 0.25 -15.08
CA GLY A 233 16.55 -0.08 -15.40
C GLY A 233 17.18 -1.06 -14.40
N LEU A 234 16.86 -0.95 -13.10
CA LEU A 234 17.23 -1.97 -12.12
C LEU A 234 16.55 -3.32 -12.38
N LEU A 235 15.29 -3.29 -12.78
CA LEU A 235 14.54 -4.50 -13.11
C LEU A 235 15.13 -5.17 -14.35
N GLU A 236 15.50 -4.42 -15.40
CA GLU A 236 16.19 -4.96 -16.58
C GLU A 236 17.46 -5.72 -16.17
N MET A 237 18.33 -5.09 -15.38
CA MET A 237 19.55 -5.73 -14.86
C MET A 237 19.28 -6.95 -13.99
N PHE A 238 18.16 -6.95 -13.25
CA PHE A 238 17.76 -8.09 -12.42
C PHE A 238 17.28 -9.26 -13.28
N LEU A 239 16.45 -8.98 -14.30
CA LEU A 239 15.91 -10.00 -15.22
C LEU A 239 16.96 -10.62 -16.15
N GLU A 240 18.11 -10.01 -16.30
CA GLU A 240 19.26 -10.58 -17.01
C GLU A 240 20.01 -11.66 -16.21
N GLN A 241 19.66 -11.88 -14.92
CA GLN A 241 20.26 -12.93 -14.08
C GLN A 241 19.59 -14.28 -14.33
N ASP A 242 20.37 -15.35 -14.34
CA ASP A 242 19.92 -16.70 -14.65
C ASP A 242 18.78 -17.24 -13.73
N GLU A 243 18.65 -16.70 -12.52
CA GLU A 243 17.68 -17.16 -11.51
C GLU A 243 16.45 -16.23 -11.39
N ALA A 244 16.27 -15.27 -12.28
CA ALA A 244 15.19 -14.30 -12.20
C ALA A 244 13.78 -14.93 -12.34
N GLU A 245 13.66 -16.02 -13.07
CA GLU A 245 12.40 -16.75 -13.30
C GLU A 245 11.89 -17.46 -12.03
N ASP A 246 12.77 -17.72 -11.05
CA ASP A 246 12.42 -18.40 -9.80
C ASP A 246 11.71 -17.47 -8.80
N TYR A 247 11.67 -16.17 -9.07
CA TYR A 247 11.11 -15.18 -8.17
C TYR A 247 9.60 -14.98 -8.39
N GLU A 248 8.94 -14.56 -7.31
CA GLU A 248 7.60 -13.97 -7.35
C GLU A 248 7.70 -12.46 -7.08
N ALA A 249 7.10 -11.65 -7.96
CA ALA A 249 7.19 -10.20 -7.89
C ALA A 249 5.98 -9.57 -7.20
N PHE A 250 6.24 -8.51 -6.41
CA PHE A 250 5.23 -7.72 -5.71
C PHE A 250 5.49 -6.24 -6.00
N ILE A 251 4.55 -5.57 -6.65
CA ILE A 251 4.76 -4.20 -7.12
C ILE A 251 3.80 -3.20 -6.49
N CYS A 252 4.31 -2.00 -6.15
CA CYS A 252 3.50 -0.88 -5.68
C CYS A 252 4.17 0.45 -6.04
N GLY A 253 3.39 1.37 -6.61
CA GLY A 253 3.88 2.68 -6.99
C GLY A 253 2.97 3.40 -8.00
N PRO A 254 3.49 4.40 -8.72
CA PRO A 254 2.74 5.08 -9.77
C PRO A 254 2.22 4.12 -10.85
N GLY A 255 0.96 4.30 -11.30
CA GLY A 255 0.32 3.41 -12.26
C GLY A 255 1.14 3.19 -13.54
N ILE A 256 1.74 4.23 -14.11
CA ILE A 256 2.59 4.12 -15.30
C ILE A 256 3.85 3.27 -15.05
N MET A 257 4.42 3.34 -13.84
CA MET A 257 5.55 2.50 -13.44
C MET A 257 5.10 1.03 -13.33
N MET A 258 3.99 0.80 -12.63
CA MET A 258 3.46 -0.55 -12.45
C MET A 258 3.09 -1.20 -13.78
N ALA A 259 2.47 -0.45 -14.70
CA ALA A 259 2.18 -0.91 -16.05
C ALA A 259 3.43 -1.44 -16.78
N ARG A 260 4.48 -0.61 -16.82
CA ARG A 260 5.73 -1.00 -17.50
C ARG A 260 6.42 -2.18 -16.84
N ILE A 261 6.45 -2.22 -15.50
CA ILE A 261 7.02 -3.33 -14.73
C ILE A 261 6.22 -4.61 -14.96
N SER A 262 4.89 -4.54 -15.00
CA SER A 262 4.04 -5.69 -15.29
C SER A 262 4.33 -6.29 -16.67
N ASP A 263 4.46 -5.43 -17.69
CA ASP A 263 4.83 -5.90 -19.05
C ASP A 263 6.19 -6.63 -19.01
N MET A 264 7.20 -6.05 -18.37
CA MET A 264 8.53 -6.66 -18.31
C MET A 264 8.52 -8.01 -17.57
N LEU A 265 7.79 -8.10 -16.45
CA LEU A 265 7.67 -9.35 -15.69
C LEU A 265 6.90 -10.42 -16.47
N ILE A 266 5.83 -10.05 -17.18
CA ILE A 266 5.05 -10.97 -18.01
C ILE A 266 5.91 -11.48 -19.18
N GLU A 267 6.66 -10.61 -19.84
CA GLU A 267 7.58 -10.97 -20.93
C GLU A 267 8.70 -11.92 -20.44
N ALA A 268 9.18 -11.74 -19.21
CA ALA A 268 10.18 -12.59 -18.58
C ALA A 268 9.60 -13.87 -17.93
N GLY A 269 8.28 -14.08 -17.95
CA GLY A 269 7.66 -15.24 -17.31
C GLY A 269 7.57 -15.21 -15.79
N VAL A 270 7.93 -14.08 -15.16
CA VAL A 270 7.91 -13.91 -13.69
C VAL A 270 6.50 -13.64 -13.21
N PRO A 271 5.92 -14.47 -12.33
CA PRO A 271 4.59 -14.20 -11.75
C PRO A 271 4.65 -12.98 -10.82
N GLY A 272 3.54 -12.26 -10.71
CA GLY A 272 3.55 -11.10 -9.84
C GLY A 272 2.17 -10.58 -9.45
N GLN A 273 2.16 -9.79 -8.38
CA GLN A 273 0.99 -9.14 -7.81
C GLN A 273 1.21 -7.64 -7.72
N ALA A 274 0.20 -6.85 -8.10
CA ALA A 274 0.23 -5.39 -8.06
C ALA A 274 -0.73 -4.86 -7.01
N LEU A 275 -0.27 -3.96 -6.14
CA LEU A 275 -1.10 -3.23 -5.20
C LEU A 275 -1.49 -1.89 -5.82
N LEU A 276 -2.76 -1.76 -6.18
CA LEU A 276 -3.30 -0.57 -6.82
C LEU A 276 -3.79 0.45 -5.78
N GLU A 277 -3.58 1.72 -6.10
CA GLU A 277 -4.10 2.85 -5.33
C GLU A 277 -5.14 3.60 -6.16
N GLU A 278 -6.33 3.82 -5.57
CA GLU A 278 -7.39 4.59 -6.19
C GLU A 278 -8.06 5.57 -5.21
N ARG A 279 -8.67 6.61 -5.75
CA ARG A 279 -9.46 7.54 -4.95
C ARG A 279 -10.68 6.85 -4.39
N MET A 280 -10.83 6.86 -3.07
CA MET A 280 -11.93 6.18 -2.40
C MET A 280 -12.91 7.15 -1.74
N GLY A 281 -14.19 6.85 -1.91
CA GLY A 281 -15.28 7.50 -1.16
C GLY A 281 -15.65 6.67 0.07
N CYS A 282 -16.29 5.51 -0.12
CA CYS A 282 -16.80 4.69 0.99
C CYS A 282 -15.81 3.65 1.55
N GLY A 283 -14.88 3.12 0.74
CA GLY A 283 -13.94 2.07 1.12
C GLY A 283 -14.55 0.66 1.27
N ILE A 284 -15.86 0.49 1.10
CA ILE A 284 -16.63 -0.74 1.36
C ILE A 284 -17.39 -1.27 0.13
N GLY A 285 -17.03 -0.82 -1.06
CA GLY A 285 -17.59 -1.31 -2.32
C GLY A 285 -18.94 -0.72 -2.75
N ALA A 286 -19.52 0.22 -1.99
CA ALA A 286 -20.86 0.73 -2.28
C ALA A 286 -20.92 1.85 -3.33
N CYS A 287 -19.91 2.74 -3.37
CA CYS A 287 -19.98 3.97 -4.17
C CYS A 287 -19.37 3.87 -5.58
N MET A 288 -18.68 2.81 -5.90
CA MET A 288 -18.00 2.56 -7.20
C MET A 288 -16.97 3.62 -7.60
N ALA A 289 -16.47 4.45 -6.66
CA ALA A 289 -15.53 5.53 -6.96
C ALA A 289 -14.09 5.03 -7.22
N CYS A 290 -13.74 3.84 -6.73
CA CYS A 290 -12.40 3.27 -6.79
C CYS A 290 -12.28 2.14 -7.84
N VAL A 291 -13.00 2.22 -8.94
CA VAL A 291 -12.97 1.17 -9.96
C VAL A 291 -11.71 1.26 -10.82
N CYS A 292 -11.11 0.11 -11.08
CA CYS A 292 -10.08 -0.09 -12.10
C CYS A 292 -10.60 -1.08 -13.15
N ARG A 293 -9.91 -1.16 -14.28
CA ARG A 293 -10.20 -2.15 -15.32
C ARG A 293 -9.38 -3.40 -15.06
N THR A 294 -10.04 -4.55 -15.10
CA THR A 294 -9.38 -5.86 -15.00
C THR A 294 -9.90 -6.80 -16.07
N ARG A 295 -9.20 -7.91 -16.30
CA ARG A 295 -9.63 -8.99 -17.21
C ARG A 295 -10.31 -10.10 -16.43
N THR A 296 -11.26 -10.78 -17.07
CA THR A 296 -11.78 -12.05 -16.60
C THR A 296 -10.86 -13.18 -17.09
N ARG A 297 -11.14 -14.41 -16.67
CA ARG A 297 -10.44 -15.60 -17.19
C ARG A 297 -10.68 -15.82 -18.70
N GLU A 298 -11.78 -15.30 -19.23
CA GLU A 298 -12.15 -15.31 -20.64
C GLU A 298 -11.56 -14.11 -21.40
N GLU A 299 -10.59 -13.38 -20.83
CA GLU A 299 -9.93 -12.19 -21.42
C GLU A 299 -10.88 -10.99 -21.65
N GLU A 300 -12.10 -11.01 -21.10
CA GLU A 300 -13.03 -9.90 -21.20
C GLU A 300 -12.69 -8.81 -20.17
N THR A 301 -12.81 -7.55 -20.56
CA THR A 301 -12.61 -6.43 -19.65
C THR A 301 -13.82 -6.25 -18.73
N LYS A 302 -13.58 -6.19 -17.43
CA LYS A 302 -14.56 -5.83 -16.40
C LYS A 302 -14.08 -4.67 -15.53
N TYR A 303 -14.98 -4.09 -14.74
CA TYR A 303 -14.64 -3.10 -13.70
C TYR A 303 -14.59 -3.78 -12.34
N SER A 304 -13.43 -3.69 -11.67
CA SER A 304 -13.21 -4.18 -10.31
C SER A 304 -13.03 -3.01 -9.34
N ARG A 305 -13.52 -3.16 -8.12
CA ARG A 305 -13.42 -2.12 -7.07
C ARG A 305 -12.17 -2.36 -6.25
N VAL A 306 -11.23 -1.45 -6.31
CA VAL A 306 -9.95 -1.56 -5.59
C VAL A 306 -10.16 -1.78 -4.08
N CYS A 307 -11.22 -1.22 -3.48
CA CYS A 307 -11.46 -1.33 -2.04
C CYS A 307 -12.00 -2.68 -1.56
N VAL A 308 -12.56 -3.52 -2.41
CA VAL A 308 -13.17 -4.81 -2.02
C VAL A 308 -12.81 -5.97 -2.93
N ASP A 309 -12.52 -5.73 -4.22
CA ASP A 309 -12.09 -6.76 -5.16
C ASP A 309 -10.54 -6.83 -5.23
N GLY A 310 -9.84 -5.76 -4.81
CA GLY A 310 -8.42 -5.59 -4.58
C GLY A 310 -8.12 -5.20 -3.12
N PRO A 311 -7.10 -4.39 -2.83
CA PRO A 311 -6.28 -3.59 -3.76
C PRO A 311 -5.18 -4.38 -4.50
N VAL A 312 -4.95 -5.63 -4.10
CA VAL A 312 -3.97 -6.50 -4.72
C VAL A 312 -4.63 -7.30 -5.86
N PHE A 313 -3.98 -7.30 -7.01
CA PHE A 313 -4.40 -8.03 -8.21
C PHE A 313 -3.20 -8.73 -8.85
N ASP A 314 -3.44 -9.85 -9.53
CA ASP A 314 -2.44 -10.43 -10.43
C ASP A 314 -2.09 -9.41 -11.53
N ILE A 315 -0.80 -9.28 -11.85
CA ILE A 315 -0.34 -8.32 -12.87
C ILE A 315 -0.95 -8.58 -14.25
N LYS A 316 -1.33 -9.82 -14.56
CA LYS A 316 -1.99 -10.22 -15.82
C LYS A 316 -3.46 -9.80 -15.87
N GLU A 317 -4.11 -9.62 -14.70
CA GLU A 317 -5.51 -9.23 -14.64
C GLU A 317 -5.71 -7.73 -14.84
N VAL A 318 -4.72 -6.89 -14.53
CA VAL A 318 -4.88 -5.43 -14.61
C VAL A 318 -4.80 -4.96 -16.07
N VAL A 319 -5.77 -4.13 -16.45
CA VAL A 319 -5.77 -3.41 -17.74
C VAL A 319 -5.29 -1.99 -17.47
N TRP A 320 -4.02 -1.79 -17.68
CA TRP A 320 -3.33 -0.51 -17.44
C TRP A 320 -3.76 0.61 -18.39
#